data_7f589316c2535bdf258a0c20005ba5a9
#
_entry.id   7f589316c2535bdf258a0c20005ba5a9
#
_cell.length_a   1.000
_cell.length_b   1.000
_cell.length_c   1.000
_cell.angle_alpha   90.00
_cell.angle_beta   90.00
_cell.angle_gamma   90.00
#
_symmetry.space_group_name_H-M   'P 1'
#
loop_
_entity.id
_entity.type
_entity.pdbx_description
1 polymer ?
#
loop_
_entity_poly.entity_id
_entity_poly.type
_entity_poly.pdbx_seq_one_letter_code
_entity_poly.pdbx_strand_id
1 'polypeptide(L)'
;MQRPTFDDFREIRRGLPVIAALLFVAALAFPMWRISVDAVQYPSTTLHVSLYAYPHLTGDFIEMARLNHYVGFYFPDPVLLEPNFPVEENAIDVPEWSLGPVAFVGVSLLSVFVAVAPTTEKLKRGLKYQFGGTVLVFTVMLADIQYRLWQAGHTLDPSAPVMGVEGFTPPLWGQYQVANITSVSRFGLGAYMAATAVGLLAVGYYYRNESVSFGDLPARLRSGLTGLPDAVRDRLGRDGEADDDDDTPHSPTTTTAETQRPGARP
;
A
#
# COMPACT_ATOMS: atom_id res chain seq x y z
N MET A 1 -12.46 -29.35 -27.80
CA MET A 1 -11.99 -28.34 -26.82
C MET A 1 -11.24 -29.10 -25.73
N GLN A 2 -9.92 -28.99 -25.67
CA GLN A 2 -9.13 -29.59 -24.60
C GLN A 2 -9.30 -28.74 -23.34
N ARG A 3 -9.67 -29.39 -22.22
CA ARG A 3 -9.67 -28.71 -20.90
C ARG A 3 -8.22 -28.60 -20.42
N PRO A 4 -7.85 -27.48 -19.78
CA PRO A 4 -6.53 -27.35 -19.21
C PRO A 4 -6.29 -28.45 -18.16
N THR A 5 -5.12 -29.05 -18.19
CA THR A 5 -4.63 -30.03 -17.24
C THR A 5 -3.90 -29.36 -16.09
N PHE A 6 -3.63 -30.06 -14.99
CA PHE A 6 -2.88 -29.49 -13.86
C PHE A 6 -1.48 -29.02 -14.27
N ASP A 7 -0.85 -29.66 -15.25
CA ASP A 7 0.47 -29.26 -15.75
C ASP A 7 0.42 -27.91 -16.50
N ASP A 8 -0.71 -27.55 -17.09
CA ASP A 8 -0.88 -26.26 -17.76
C ASP A 8 -0.84 -25.07 -16.75
N PHE A 9 -1.17 -25.29 -15.48
CA PHE A 9 -1.09 -24.26 -14.44
C PHE A 9 0.34 -24.01 -13.94
N ARG A 10 1.32 -24.84 -14.34
CA ARG A 10 2.74 -24.54 -14.14
C ARG A 10 3.24 -23.45 -15.10
N GLU A 11 2.50 -23.16 -16.17
CA GLU A 11 2.75 -21.97 -16.97
C GLU A 11 2.41 -20.69 -16.20
N ILE A 12 3.31 -19.71 -16.22
CA ILE A 12 3.14 -18.40 -15.58
C ILE A 12 1.83 -17.73 -16.01
N ARG A 13 1.50 -17.81 -17.29
CA ARG A 13 0.28 -17.21 -17.87
C ARG A 13 -1.02 -17.71 -17.26
N ARG A 14 -1.03 -18.94 -16.73
CA ARG A 14 -2.20 -19.54 -16.08
C ARG A 14 -2.10 -19.55 -14.56
N GLY A 15 -0.92 -19.81 -14.04
CA GLY A 15 -0.69 -19.89 -12.60
C GLY A 15 -0.79 -18.55 -11.89
N LEU A 16 -0.22 -17.48 -12.45
CA LEU A 16 -0.26 -16.16 -11.81
C LEU A 16 -1.67 -15.60 -11.62
N PRO A 17 -2.59 -15.66 -12.61
CA PRO A 17 -3.97 -15.26 -12.37
C PRO A 17 -4.67 -16.04 -11.26
N VAL A 18 -4.38 -17.35 -11.10
CA VAL A 18 -4.95 -18.15 -10.00
C VAL A 18 -4.42 -17.67 -8.65
N ILE A 19 -3.10 -17.46 -8.55
CA ILE A 19 -2.50 -16.93 -7.31
C ILE A 19 -3.06 -15.52 -7.00
N ALA A 20 -3.17 -14.67 -8.02
CA ALA A 20 -3.76 -13.34 -7.86
C ALA A 20 -5.22 -13.42 -7.37
N ALA A 21 -6.02 -14.36 -7.91
CA ALA A 21 -7.39 -14.59 -7.46
C ALA A 21 -7.47 -14.96 -5.98
N LEU A 22 -6.60 -15.86 -5.52
CA LEU A 22 -6.51 -16.24 -4.11
C LEU A 22 -6.11 -15.06 -3.22
N LEU A 23 -5.15 -14.24 -3.67
CA LEU A 23 -4.73 -13.05 -2.94
C LEU A 23 -5.85 -12.01 -2.83
N PHE A 24 -6.64 -11.78 -3.90
CA PHE A 24 -7.77 -10.84 -3.83
C PHE A 24 -8.83 -11.30 -2.84
N VAL A 25 -9.17 -12.59 -2.82
CA VAL A 25 -10.12 -13.13 -1.84
C VAL A 25 -9.57 -13.05 -0.43
N ALA A 26 -8.30 -13.47 -0.23
CA ALA A 26 -7.66 -13.41 1.07
C ALA A 26 -7.52 -11.98 1.60
N ALA A 27 -7.30 -11.00 0.72
CA ALA A 27 -7.21 -9.60 1.08
C ALA A 27 -8.45 -9.06 1.80
N LEU A 28 -9.64 -9.61 1.52
CA LEU A 28 -10.89 -9.24 2.19
C LEU A 28 -10.88 -9.54 3.70
N ALA A 29 -10.08 -10.52 4.13
CA ALA A 29 -9.96 -10.89 5.55
C ALA A 29 -9.03 -9.96 6.34
N PHE A 30 -8.32 -9.05 5.67
CA PHE A 30 -7.33 -8.17 6.30
C PHE A 30 -7.64 -6.69 6.09
N PRO A 31 -7.20 -5.83 7.03
CA PRO A 31 -7.40 -4.39 6.88
C PRO A 31 -6.75 -3.87 5.60
N MET A 32 -7.49 -3.03 4.88
CA MET A 32 -7.00 -2.30 3.70
C MET A 32 -6.26 -1.03 4.12
N TRP A 33 -6.71 -0.39 5.17
CA TRP A 33 -6.17 0.86 5.63
C TRP A 33 -6.09 0.91 7.15
N ARG A 34 -5.04 1.52 7.70
CA ARG A 34 -4.82 1.71 9.13
C ARG A 34 -4.55 3.18 9.39
N ILE A 35 -5.26 3.71 10.35
CA ILE A 35 -5.11 5.07 10.82
C ILE A 35 -4.68 5.02 12.29
N SER A 36 -3.63 5.75 12.63
CA SER A 36 -3.17 5.95 14.00
C SER A 36 -3.31 7.43 14.34
N VAL A 37 -3.89 7.73 15.47
CA VAL A 37 -4.14 9.11 15.90
C VAL A 37 -3.57 9.36 17.29
N ASP A 38 -2.77 10.40 17.38
CA ASP A 38 -2.25 10.94 18.62
C ASP A 38 -2.96 12.26 18.91
N ALA A 39 -3.57 12.37 20.08
CA ALA A 39 -4.30 13.55 20.52
C ALA A 39 -3.98 13.90 21.98
N VAL A 40 -3.96 15.17 22.30
CA VAL A 40 -3.69 15.66 23.67
C VAL A 40 -4.69 15.12 24.70
N GLN A 41 -5.91 14.79 24.26
CA GLN A 41 -6.95 14.18 25.09
C GLN A 41 -6.59 12.74 25.53
N TYR A 42 -5.69 12.08 24.81
CA TYR A 42 -5.20 10.72 25.08
C TYR A 42 -3.66 10.71 25.20
N PRO A 43 -3.07 11.35 26.21
CA PRO A 43 -1.64 11.64 26.26
C PRO A 43 -0.73 10.39 26.41
N SER A 44 -1.31 9.26 26.81
CA SER A 44 -0.58 8.01 27.02
C SER A 44 -0.94 6.91 26.03
N THR A 45 -1.82 7.18 25.06
CA THR A 45 -2.35 6.14 24.15
C THR A 45 -2.53 6.69 22.75
N THR A 46 -1.91 6.04 21.78
CA THR A 46 -2.20 6.25 20.36
C THR A 46 -3.43 5.44 19.99
N LEU A 47 -4.45 6.08 19.43
CA LEU A 47 -5.66 5.41 18.96
C LEU A 47 -5.39 4.76 17.60
N HIS A 48 -5.88 3.56 17.42
CA HIS A 48 -5.70 2.79 16.19
C HIS A 48 -7.04 2.34 15.61
N VAL A 49 -7.28 2.67 14.36
CA VAL A 49 -8.45 2.19 13.62
C VAL A 49 -8.00 1.50 12.33
N SER A 50 -8.62 0.37 12.05
CA SER A 50 -8.38 -0.41 10.84
C SER A 50 -9.67 -0.50 10.03
N LEU A 51 -9.57 -0.16 8.73
CA LEU A 51 -10.67 -0.20 7.77
C LEU A 51 -10.48 -1.37 6.82
N TYR A 52 -11.58 -2.05 6.50
CA TYR A 52 -11.61 -3.19 5.57
C TYR A 52 -12.14 -2.77 4.19
N ALA A 53 -12.07 -3.69 3.23
CA ALA A 53 -12.63 -3.46 1.88
C ALA A 53 -14.16 -3.39 1.85
N TYR A 54 -14.83 -3.59 2.98
CA TYR A 54 -16.27 -3.53 3.17
C TYR A 54 -16.57 -2.71 4.43
N PRO A 55 -17.80 -2.26 4.68
CA PRO A 55 -18.17 -1.42 5.81
C PRO A 55 -17.91 -2.10 7.16
N HIS A 56 -16.66 -2.17 7.54
CA HIS A 56 -16.20 -2.77 8.79
C HIS A 56 -14.97 -2.05 9.31
N LEU A 57 -15.05 -1.64 10.57
CA LEU A 57 -13.98 -1.01 11.33
C LEU A 57 -13.62 -1.85 12.55
N THR A 58 -12.35 -1.83 12.91
CA THR A 58 -11.85 -2.45 14.16
C THR A 58 -10.87 -1.51 14.85
N GLY A 59 -10.74 -1.67 16.17
CA GLY A 59 -9.87 -0.83 17.02
C GLY A 59 -10.65 0.24 17.78
N ASP A 60 -10.01 1.36 18.04
CA ASP A 60 -10.48 2.43 18.91
C ASP A 60 -11.41 3.42 18.16
N PHE A 61 -12.36 2.88 17.37
CA PHE A 61 -13.17 3.71 16.47
C PHE A 61 -14.18 4.61 17.22
N ILE A 62 -14.61 4.23 18.42
CA ILE A 62 -15.52 5.04 19.24
C ILE A 62 -14.80 6.30 19.73
N GLU A 63 -13.59 6.16 20.25
CA GLU A 63 -12.74 7.26 20.69
C GLU A 63 -12.35 8.14 19.50
N MET A 64 -12.05 7.52 18.37
CA MET A 64 -11.77 8.22 17.11
C MET A 64 -12.99 9.03 16.65
N ALA A 65 -14.20 8.47 16.72
CA ALA A 65 -15.43 9.17 16.36
C ALA A 65 -15.67 10.39 17.25
N ARG A 66 -15.38 10.29 18.56
CA ARG A 66 -15.46 11.43 19.48
C ARG A 66 -14.47 12.54 19.11
N LEU A 67 -13.22 12.18 18.73
CA LEU A 67 -12.25 13.15 18.24
C LEU A 67 -12.70 13.79 16.92
N ASN A 68 -13.26 13.01 16.01
CA ASN A 68 -13.80 13.51 14.76
C ASN A 68 -14.93 14.51 14.99
N HIS A 69 -15.86 14.21 15.89
CA HIS A 69 -16.93 15.13 16.27
C HIS A 69 -16.38 16.43 16.88
N TYR A 70 -15.31 16.35 17.66
CA TYR A 70 -14.66 17.53 18.26
C TYR A 70 -14.08 18.49 17.22
N VAL A 71 -13.57 17.97 16.11
CA VAL A 71 -13.02 18.73 14.97
C VAL A 71 -14.09 19.06 13.92
N GLY A 72 -15.25 18.39 13.98
CA GLY A 72 -16.33 18.52 12.99
C GLY A 72 -16.14 17.61 11.77
N PHE A 73 -15.30 16.61 11.86
CA PHE A 73 -15.10 15.65 10.78
C PHE A 73 -16.15 14.55 10.84
N TYR A 74 -16.89 14.36 9.74
CA TYR A 74 -17.95 13.37 9.68
C TYR A 74 -17.41 11.94 9.56
N PHE A 75 -18.15 11.00 10.13
CA PHE A 75 -17.84 9.59 10.10
C PHE A 75 -18.40 8.92 8.84
N PRO A 76 -17.73 7.90 8.26
CA PRO A 76 -18.28 7.21 7.09
C PRO A 76 -19.45 6.28 7.47
N ASP A 77 -20.59 6.44 6.80
CA ASP A 77 -21.71 5.51 6.82
C ASP A 77 -21.58 4.58 5.57
N PRO A 78 -21.89 3.27 5.60
CA PRO A 78 -22.85 2.60 6.50
C PRO A 78 -22.25 1.86 7.71
N VAL A 79 -21.11 2.25 8.25
CA VAL A 79 -20.59 1.61 9.45
C VAL A 79 -21.51 1.87 10.63
N LEU A 80 -22.11 0.83 11.18
CA LEU A 80 -22.92 0.89 12.39
C LEU A 80 -22.01 1.15 13.58
N LEU A 81 -22.12 2.33 14.16
CA LEU A 81 -21.59 2.65 15.46
C LEU A 81 -22.60 2.23 16.55
N GLU A 82 -22.20 2.32 17.81
CA GLU A 82 -23.07 1.96 18.92
C GLU A 82 -24.43 2.66 18.88
N PRO A 83 -25.52 2.01 19.40
CA PRO A 83 -26.90 2.51 19.26
C PRO A 83 -27.17 3.92 19.81
N ASN A 84 -26.26 4.45 20.63
CA ASN A 84 -26.41 5.77 21.28
C ASN A 84 -25.64 6.89 20.56
N PHE A 85 -24.99 6.59 19.42
CA PHE A 85 -24.28 7.59 18.64
C PHE A 85 -25.21 8.09 17.53
N PRO A 86 -25.51 9.39 17.45
CA PRO A 86 -26.36 9.93 16.37
C PRO A 86 -25.58 9.91 15.04
N VAL A 87 -25.57 8.76 14.37
CA VAL A 87 -24.85 8.55 13.10
C VAL A 87 -25.44 9.45 12.01
N GLU A 88 -26.74 9.69 12.04
CA GLU A 88 -27.45 10.47 11.01
C GLU A 88 -27.00 11.95 10.95
N GLU A 89 -26.57 12.52 12.05
CA GLU A 89 -26.14 13.92 12.11
C GLU A 89 -24.64 14.11 11.86
N ASN A 90 -23.82 13.02 12.00
CA ASN A 90 -22.37 13.10 12.00
C ASN A 90 -21.73 12.10 11.03
N ALA A 91 -22.41 11.71 9.97
CA ALA A 91 -21.92 10.73 9.00
C ALA A 91 -21.98 11.28 7.56
N ILE A 92 -21.01 10.86 6.76
CA ILE A 92 -21.05 10.99 5.30
C ILE A 92 -21.42 9.63 4.71
N ASP A 93 -22.46 9.63 3.87
CA ASP A 93 -22.89 8.44 3.14
C ASP A 93 -21.86 8.03 2.10
N VAL A 94 -21.34 6.79 2.22
CA VAL A 94 -20.35 6.17 1.34
C VAL A 94 -20.86 4.80 0.87
N PRO A 95 -21.97 4.77 0.09
CA PRO A 95 -22.59 3.51 -0.33
C PRO A 95 -21.63 2.65 -1.17
N GLU A 96 -20.69 3.26 -1.87
CA GLU A 96 -19.66 2.61 -2.68
C GLU A 96 -18.80 1.64 -1.86
N TRP A 97 -18.64 1.86 -0.57
CA TRP A 97 -17.86 0.99 0.29
C TRP A 97 -18.41 -0.44 0.33
N SER A 98 -19.73 -0.57 0.23
CA SER A 98 -20.39 -1.87 0.12
C SER A 98 -20.07 -2.61 -1.19
N LEU A 99 -19.58 -1.92 -2.22
CA LEU A 99 -19.16 -2.52 -3.49
C LEU A 99 -17.76 -3.13 -3.45
N GLY A 100 -16.98 -2.84 -2.41
CA GLY A 100 -15.63 -3.37 -2.25
C GLY A 100 -15.55 -4.89 -2.44
N PRO A 101 -16.30 -5.71 -1.67
CA PRO A 101 -16.29 -7.17 -1.83
C PRO A 101 -16.68 -7.63 -3.24
N VAL A 102 -17.63 -6.94 -3.86
CA VAL A 102 -18.08 -7.26 -5.23
C VAL A 102 -16.95 -7.05 -6.24
N ALA A 103 -16.19 -5.96 -6.10
CA ALA A 103 -15.02 -5.67 -6.93
C ALA A 103 -13.93 -6.73 -6.76
N PHE A 104 -13.56 -7.07 -5.51
CA PHE A 104 -12.53 -8.06 -5.22
C PHE A 104 -12.91 -9.47 -5.70
N VAL A 105 -14.14 -9.92 -5.41
CA VAL A 105 -14.64 -11.21 -5.85
C VAL A 105 -14.78 -11.23 -7.37
N GLY A 106 -15.30 -10.17 -7.98
CA GLY A 106 -15.47 -10.07 -9.43
C GLY A 106 -14.12 -10.18 -10.18
N VAL A 107 -13.11 -9.44 -9.72
CA VAL A 107 -11.75 -9.51 -10.28
C VAL A 107 -11.14 -10.90 -10.06
N SER A 108 -11.36 -11.51 -8.89
CA SER A 108 -10.91 -12.87 -8.59
C SER A 108 -11.53 -13.91 -9.53
N LEU A 109 -12.85 -13.90 -9.69
CA LEU A 109 -13.57 -14.79 -10.60
C LEU A 109 -13.09 -14.62 -12.05
N LEU A 110 -12.90 -13.37 -12.49
CA LEU A 110 -12.39 -13.09 -13.83
C LEU A 110 -10.96 -13.64 -14.00
N SER A 111 -10.11 -13.56 -12.97
CA SER A 111 -8.77 -14.12 -12.97
C SER A 111 -8.79 -15.64 -13.15
N VAL A 112 -9.66 -16.35 -12.44
CA VAL A 112 -9.85 -17.78 -12.59
C VAL A 112 -10.39 -18.12 -13.99
N PHE A 113 -11.39 -17.35 -14.47
CA PHE A 113 -11.96 -17.55 -15.79
C PHE A 113 -10.91 -17.41 -16.90
N VAL A 114 -10.03 -16.43 -16.80
CA VAL A 114 -8.92 -16.24 -17.75
C VAL A 114 -7.93 -17.40 -17.66
N ALA A 115 -7.57 -17.87 -16.46
CA ALA A 115 -6.64 -18.99 -16.27
C ALA A 115 -7.11 -20.29 -16.93
N VAL A 116 -8.43 -20.55 -16.95
CA VAL A 116 -9.01 -21.76 -17.57
C VAL A 116 -9.35 -21.59 -19.05
N ALA A 117 -8.93 -20.49 -19.69
CA ALA A 117 -9.20 -20.25 -21.10
C ALA A 117 -8.77 -21.42 -22.00
N PRO A 118 -9.63 -21.92 -22.92
CA PRO A 118 -9.39 -23.16 -23.65
C PRO A 118 -8.35 -23.03 -24.78
N THR A 119 -8.03 -21.82 -25.20
CA THR A 119 -7.04 -21.57 -26.28
C THR A 119 -6.06 -20.48 -25.88
N THR A 120 -4.83 -20.59 -26.41
CA THR A 120 -3.77 -19.60 -26.15
C THR A 120 -4.19 -18.19 -26.58
N GLU A 121 -4.89 -18.05 -27.69
CA GLU A 121 -5.37 -16.74 -28.15
C GLU A 121 -6.38 -16.11 -27.18
N LYS A 122 -7.33 -16.91 -26.65
CA LYS A 122 -8.28 -16.45 -25.63
C LYS A 122 -7.57 -16.12 -24.35
N LEU A 123 -6.56 -16.90 -23.95
CA LEU A 123 -5.73 -16.64 -22.78
C LEU A 123 -4.99 -15.30 -22.90
N LYS A 124 -4.28 -15.07 -24.01
CA LYS A 124 -3.55 -13.82 -24.28
C LYS A 124 -4.47 -12.59 -24.22
N ARG A 125 -5.63 -12.70 -24.88
CA ARG A 125 -6.64 -11.64 -24.89
C ARG A 125 -7.24 -11.45 -23.51
N GLY A 126 -7.55 -12.55 -22.82
CA GLY A 126 -8.08 -12.54 -21.45
C GLY A 126 -7.12 -11.84 -20.48
N LEU A 127 -5.82 -12.17 -20.49
CA LEU A 127 -4.81 -11.53 -19.64
C LEU A 127 -4.71 -10.02 -19.89
N LYS A 128 -4.83 -9.56 -21.15
CA LYS A 128 -4.83 -8.14 -21.48
C LYS A 128 -6.02 -7.41 -20.83
N TYR A 129 -7.24 -7.95 -21.01
CA TYR A 129 -8.43 -7.31 -20.46
C TYR A 129 -8.52 -7.47 -18.95
N GLN A 130 -8.07 -8.61 -18.41
CA GLN A 130 -8.00 -8.85 -16.98
C GLN A 130 -7.08 -7.82 -16.30
N PHE A 131 -5.86 -7.66 -16.76
CA PHE A 131 -4.91 -6.71 -16.18
C PHE A 131 -5.43 -5.27 -16.31
N GLY A 132 -5.82 -4.86 -17.53
CA GLY A 132 -6.32 -3.50 -17.77
C GLY A 132 -7.59 -3.19 -16.97
N GLY A 133 -8.56 -4.13 -16.93
CA GLY A 133 -9.79 -3.98 -16.17
C GLY A 133 -9.53 -3.93 -14.65
N THR A 134 -8.63 -4.77 -14.14
CA THR A 134 -8.24 -4.76 -12.73
C THR A 134 -7.60 -3.43 -12.33
N VAL A 135 -6.63 -2.94 -13.11
CA VAL A 135 -5.99 -1.64 -12.85
C VAL A 135 -7.02 -0.52 -12.86
N LEU A 136 -7.94 -0.52 -13.85
CA LEU A 136 -9.00 0.47 -13.93
C LEU A 136 -9.89 0.45 -12.67
N VAL A 137 -10.38 -0.72 -12.27
CA VAL A 137 -11.26 -0.87 -11.08
C VAL A 137 -10.58 -0.33 -9.83
N PHE A 138 -9.34 -0.76 -9.55
CA PHE A 138 -8.64 -0.29 -8.35
C PHE A 138 -8.24 1.19 -8.42
N THR A 139 -7.92 1.71 -9.60
CA THR A 139 -7.65 3.15 -9.77
C THR A 139 -8.90 3.99 -9.49
N VAL A 140 -10.06 3.56 -10.00
CA VAL A 140 -11.33 4.24 -9.73
C VAL A 140 -11.68 4.17 -8.25
N MET A 141 -11.52 3.00 -7.60
CA MET A 141 -11.75 2.86 -6.15
C MET A 141 -10.84 3.79 -5.33
N LEU A 142 -9.55 3.87 -5.64
CA LEU A 142 -8.63 4.77 -4.93
C LEU A 142 -8.97 6.24 -5.17
N ALA A 143 -9.36 6.60 -6.38
CA ALA A 143 -9.79 7.96 -6.71
C ALA A 143 -11.08 8.34 -5.96
N ASP A 144 -12.01 7.41 -5.85
CA ASP A 144 -13.26 7.59 -5.10
C ASP A 144 -12.97 7.77 -3.60
N ILE A 145 -12.17 6.92 -2.99
CA ILE A 145 -11.76 7.07 -1.59
C ILE A 145 -11.09 8.44 -1.37
N GLN A 146 -10.19 8.88 -2.25
CA GLN A 146 -9.53 10.17 -2.12
C GLN A 146 -10.54 11.33 -2.26
N TYR A 147 -11.51 11.20 -3.15
CA TYR A 147 -12.59 12.17 -3.29
C TYR A 147 -13.45 12.25 -2.00
N ARG A 148 -13.83 11.10 -1.42
CA ARG A 148 -14.60 11.06 -0.16
C ARG A 148 -13.82 11.65 1.02
N LEU A 149 -12.53 11.40 1.10
CA LEU A 149 -11.66 12.03 2.10
C LEU A 149 -11.59 13.55 1.92
N TRP A 150 -11.48 14.01 0.68
CA TRP A 150 -11.54 15.44 0.36
C TRP A 150 -12.90 16.04 0.77
N GLN A 151 -13.99 15.38 0.38
CA GLN A 151 -15.35 15.82 0.74
C GLN A 151 -15.50 15.91 2.26
N ALA A 152 -15.13 14.85 3.00
CA ALA A 152 -15.23 14.82 4.46
C ALA A 152 -14.44 15.94 5.13
N GLY A 153 -13.24 16.24 4.62
CA GLY A 153 -12.41 17.31 5.19
C GLY A 153 -12.82 18.74 4.79
N HIS A 154 -13.70 18.90 3.79
CA HIS A 154 -14.17 20.23 3.34
C HIS A 154 -15.65 20.49 3.68
N THR A 155 -16.34 19.50 4.26
CA THR A 155 -17.71 19.65 4.75
C THR A 155 -17.77 19.46 6.27
N LEU A 156 -16.89 20.19 6.99
CA LEU A 156 -16.83 20.12 8.45
C LEU A 156 -18.09 20.70 9.07
N ASP A 157 -18.48 20.15 10.22
CA ASP A 157 -19.59 20.65 11.03
C ASP A 157 -19.26 22.05 11.57
N PRO A 158 -20.02 23.09 11.21
CA PRO A 158 -19.79 24.44 11.68
C PRO A 158 -20.09 24.63 13.19
N SER A 159 -20.79 23.68 13.81
CA SER A 159 -21.09 23.67 15.26
C SER A 159 -20.03 22.95 16.10
N ALA A 160 -18.97 22.43 15.46
CA ALA A 160 -17.91 21.73 16.16
C ALA A 160 -17.22 22.58 17.23
N PRO A 161 -16.83 21.99 18.38
CA PRO A 161 -16.19 22.70 19.48
C PRO A 161 -14.89 23.43 19.11
N VAL A 162 -14.12 22.92 18.17
CA VAL A 162 -12.89 23.56 17.69
C VAL A 162 -13.23 24.51 16.56
N MET A 163 -13.18 25.80 16.86
CA MET A 163 -13.42 26.85 15.86
C MET A 163 -12.19 27.12 15.01
N GLY A 164 -12.39 27.54 13.76
CA GLY A 164 -11.33 28.00 12.86
C GLY A 164 -10.50 26.87 12.24
N VAL A 165 -11.02 25.64 12.23
CA VAL A 165 -10.42 24.56 11.44
C VAL A 165 -10.75 24.83 9.99
N GLU A 166 -9.71 25.11 9.20
CA GLU A 166 -9.84 25.20 7.74
C GLU A 166 -10.03 23.81 7.13
N GLY A 167 -10.67 23.76 5.95
CA GLY A 167 -10.84 22.50 5.23
C GLY A 167 -9.49 21.84 4.94
N PHE A 168 -9.39 20.53 5.13
CA PHE A 168 -8.20 19.75 4.92
C PHE A 168 -8.50 18.46 4.14
N THR A 169 -7.47 17.86 3.55
CA THR A 169 -7.63 16.58 2.84
C THR A 169 -6.75 15.53 3.50
N PRO A 170 -7.34 14.57 4.25
CA PRO A 170 -6.57 13.46 4.78
C PRO A 170 -5.87 12.69 3.65
N PRO A 171 -4.56 12.42 3.74
CA PRO A 171 -3.86 11.65 2.73
C PRO A 171 -4.18 10.16 2.87
N LEU A 172 -4.20 9.42 1.74
CA LEU A 172 -4.29 7.96 1.76
C LEU A 172 -3.07 7.31 2.44
N TRP A 173 -1.92 7.95 2.32
CA TRP A 173 -0.69 7.53 2.98
C TRP A 173 0.10 8.77 3.41
N GLY A 174 0.53 8.77 4.66
CA GLY A 174 1.33 9.84 5.23
C GLY A 174 0.79 10.31 6.56
N GLN A 175 1.34 11.43 7.01
CA GLN A 175 0.98 12.08 8.26
C GLN A 175 0.34 13.42 7.94
N TYR A 176 -0.68 13.79 8.70
CA TYR A 176 -1.25 15.13 8.70
C TYR A 176 -1.63 15.53 10.12
N GLN A 177 -1.76 16.84 10.33
CA GLN A 177 -2.11 17.39 11.61
C GLN A 177 -3.27 18.38 11.44
N VAL A 178 -4.27 18.26 12.31
CA VAL A 178 -5.40 19.20 12.42
C VAL A 178 -5.49 19.64 13.86
N ALA A 179 -5.37 20.94 14.08
CA ALA A 179 -5.27 21.51 15.45
C ALA A 179 -4.14 20.80 16.26
N ASN A 180 -4.50 20.15 17.35
CA ASN A 180 -3.60 19.39 18.22
C ASN A 180 -3.71 17.87 18.05
N ILE A 181 -4.31 17.42 16.95
CA ILE A 181 -4.50 16.01 16.62
C ILE A 181 -3.55 15.67 15.45
N THR A 182 -2.67 14.69 15.65
CA THR A 182 -1.79 14.16 14.63
C THR A 182 -2.31 12.81 14.16
N SER A 183 -2.50 12.64 12.86
CA SER A 183 -2.99 11.41 12.26
C SER A 183 -1.96 10.86 11.28
N VAL A 184 -1.75 9.55 11.33
CA VAL A 184 -0.86 8.80 10.42
C VAL A 184 -1.67 7.73 9.71
N SER A 185 -1.75 7.85 8.40
CA SER A 185 -2.45 6.91 7.51
C SER A 185 -1.46 5.98 6.82
N ARG A 186 -1.74 4.68 6.83
CA ARG A 186 -0.90 3.64 6.20
C ARG A 186 -1.78 2.57 5.56
N PHE A 187 -1.29 1.98 4.48
CA PHE A 187 -1.94 0.81 3.92
C PHE A 187 -1.82 -0.39 4.87
N GLY A 188 -2.89 -1.16 4.97
CA GLY A 188 -2.94 -2.41 5.71
C GLY A 188 -2.47 -3.61 4.88
N LEU A 189 -2.41 -4.78 5.51
CA LEU A 189 -1.98 -6.01 4.86
C LEU A 189 -2.84 -6.37 3.65
N GLY A 190 -4.17 -6.17 3.73
CA GLY A 190 -5.09 -6.40 2.61
C GLY A 190 -4.74 -5.59 1.38
N ALA A 191 -4.38 -4.30 1.54
CA ALA A 191 -3.96 -3.46 0.43
C ALA A 191 -2.65 -3.93 -0.22
N TYR A 192 -1.68 -4.37 0.58
CA TYR A 192 -0.44 -4.95 0.04
C TYR A 192 -0.69 -6.27 -0.69
N MET A 193 -1.60 -7.11 -0.19
CA MET A 193 -2.01 -8.34 -0.90
C MET A 193 -2.68 -8.02 -2.23
N ALA A 194 -3.58 -7.04 -2.27
CA ALA A 194 -4.22 -6.58 -3.49
C ALA A 194 -3.20 -6.01 -4.49
N ALA A 195 -2.28 -5.15 -4.03
CA ALA A 195 -1.22 -4.60 -4.86
C ALA A 195 -0.30 -5.71 -5.43
N THR A 196 0.04 -6.71 -4.60
CA THR A 196 0.80 -7.89 -5.04
C THR A 196 0.03 -8.67 -6.11
N ALA A 197 -1.27 -8.88 -5.93
CA ALA A 197 -2.10 -9.56 -6.91
C ALA A 197 -2.14 -8.82 -8.25
N VAL A 198 -2.27 -7.48 -8.23
CA VAL A 198 -2.16 -6.65 -9.44
C VAL A 198 -0.78 -6.79 -10.09
N GLY A 199 0.29 -6.81 -9.31
CA GLY A 199 1.66 -7.04 -9.78
C GLY A 199 1.81 -8.40 -10.46
N LEU A 200 1.22 -9.47 -9.89
CA LEU A 200 1.22 -10.80 -10.51
C LEU A 200 0.47 -10.82 -11.84
N LEU A 201 -0.66 -10.12 -11.93
CA LEU A 201 -1.39 -9.97 -13.20
C LEU A 201 -0.58 -9.18 -14.23
N ALA A 202 0.18 -8.16 -13.80
CA ALA A 202 1.09 -7.41 -14.68
C ALA A 202 2.19 -8.33 -15.24
N VAL A 203 2.79 -9.17 -14.41
CA VAL A 203 3.79 -10.17 -14.84
C VAL A 203 3.14 -11.18 -15.80
N GLY A 204 1.96 -11.70 -15.48
CA GLY A 204 1.21 -12.59 -16.39
C GLY A 204 0.89 -11.95 -17.73
N TYR A 205 0.53 -10.66 -17.73
CA TYR A 205 0.33 -9.88 -18.95
C TYR A 205 1.62 -9.68 -19.74
N TYR A 206 2.74 -9.40 -19.07
CA TYR A 206 4.04 -9.23 -19.71
C TYR A 206 4.46 -10.51 -20.46
N TYR A 207 4.37 -11.66 -19.80
CA TYR A 207 4.72 -12.96 -20.38
C TYR A 207 3.61 -13.60 -21.24
N ARG A 208 2.54 -12.89 -21.59
CA ARG A 208 1.39 -13.45 -22.33
C ARG A 208 1.74 -14.08 -23.67
N ASN A 209 2.83 -13.64 -24.31
CA ASN A 209 3.27 -14.14 -25.60
C ASN A 209 4.25 -15.31 -25.53
N GLU A 210 4.77 -15.60 -24.34
CA GLU A 210 5.77 -16.63 -24.11
C GLU A 210 5.18 -17.77 -23.25
N SER A 211 5.54 -19.01 -23.57
CA SER A 211 5.22 -20.16 -22.71
C SER A 211 6.39 -20.38 -21.74
N VAL A 212 6.33 -19.70 -20.60
CA VAL A 212 7.34 -19.80 -19.54
C VAL A 212 6.76 -20.57 -18.37
N SER A 213 7.49 -21.58 -17.89
CA SER A 213 7.15 -22.33 -16.68
C SER A 213 7.72 -21.64 -15.43
N PHE A 214 7.06 -21.83 -14.27
CA PHE A 214 7.62 -21.39 -13.00
C PHE A 214 9.01 -21.95 -12.71
N GLY A 215 9.33 -23.17 -13.22
CA GLY A 215 10.65 -23.78 -13.09
C GLY A 215 11.77 -23.04 -13.83
N ASP A 216 11.43 -22.30 -14.88
CA ASP A 216 12.40 -21.58 -15.73
C ASP A 216 12.67 -20.15 -15.22
N LEU A 217 11.85 -19.63 -14.29
CA LEU A 217 11.96 -18.27 -13.75
C LEU A 217 13.33 -17.97 -13.13
N PRO A 218 13.91 -18.84 -12.27
CA PRO A 218 15.21 -18.55 -11.65
C PRO A 218 16.34 -18.42 -12.69
N ALA A 219 16.30 -19.26 -13.72
CA ALA A 219 17.31 -19.24 -14.80
C ALA A 219 17.18 -17.96 -15.64
N ARG A 220 15.95 -17.53 -15.95
CA ARG A 220 15.70 -16.30 -16.74
C ARG A 220 15.97 -15.02 -15.93
N LEU A 221 15.66 -14.99 -14.64
CA LEU A 221 16.04 -13.87 -13.77
C LEU A 221 17.56 -13.73 -13.71
N ARG A 222 18.26 -14.87 -13.60
CA ARG A 222 19.73 -14.88 -13.59
C ARG A 222 20.31 -14.39 -14.92
N SER A 223 19.78 -14.83 -16.06
CA SER A 223 20.20 -14.37 -17.38
C SER A 223 19.85 -12.91 -17.66
N GLY A 224 18.70 -12.43 -17.16
CA GLY A 224 18.31 -11.02 -17.23
C GLY A 224 19.25 -10.12 -16.44
N LEU A 225 19.68 -10.55 -15.25
CA LEU A 225 20.65 -9.84 -14.43
C LEU A 225 22.07 -9.86 -15.04
N THR A 226 22.47 -10.93 -15.73
CA THR A 226 23.74 -11.01 -16.44
C THR A 226 23.77 -10.23 -17.76
N GLY A 227 22.61 -9.88 -18.32
CA GLY A 227 22.46 -9.04 -19.51
C GLY A 227 22.32 -7.54 -19.22
N LEU A 228 22.41 -7.10 -17.96
CA LEU A 228 22.47 -5.68 -17.63
C LEU A 228 23.77 -5.08 -18.16
N PRO A 229 23.74 -3.88 -18.80
CA PRO A 229 24.96 -3.18 -19.21
C PRO A 229 25.94 -3.08 -18.05
N ASP A 230 27.23 -3.32 -18.32
CA ASP A 230 28.29 -3.30 -17.30
C ASP A 230 28.27 -2.03 -16.43
N ALA A 231 27.84 -0.91 -17.00
CA ALA A 231 27.66 0.35 -16.30
C ALA A 231 26.61 0.32 -15.15
N VAL A 232 25.60 -0.57 -15.20
CA VAL A 232 24.61 -0.75 -14.13
C VAL A 232 25.13 -1.75 -13.09
N ARG A 233 25.88 -2.74 -13.55
CA ARG A 233 26.52 -3.75 -12.68
C ARG A 233 27.60 -3.14 -11.81
N ASP A 234 28.40 -2.20 -12.37
CA ASP A 234 29.42 -1.45 -11.62
C ASP A 234 28.83 -0.50 -10.57
N ARG A 235 27.65 0.04 -10.81
CA ARG A 235 26.95 0.88 -9.80
C ARG A 235 26.42 0.05 -8.63
N LEU A 236 25.82 -1.11 -8.90
CA LEU A 236 25.31 -2.02 -7.85
C LEU A 236 26.45 -2.70 -7.07
N GLY A 237 27.63 -2.92 -7.70
CA GLY A 237 28.82 -3.44 -7.02
C GLY A 237 29.54 -2.42 -6.14
N ARG A 238 29.47 -1.13 -6.53
CA ARG A 238 30.17 -0.05 -5.81
C ARG A 238 29.45 0.40 -4.52
N ASP A 239 28.12 0.26 -4.49
CA ASP A 239 27.33 0.57 -3.30
C ASP A 239 27.42 -0.53 -2.21
N GLY A 240 27.93 -1.73 -2.55
CA GLY A 240 28.19 -2.84 -1.63
C GLY A 240 29.59 -2.86 -1.02
N GLU A 241 30.55 -2.10 -1.57
CA GLU A 241 31.96 -2.10 -1.15
C GLU A 241 32.35 -0.86 -0.32
N ALA A 242 31.39 0.08 -0.12
CA ALA A 242 31.64 1.33 0.59
C ALA A 242 31.49 1.24 2.13
N ASP A 243 31.04 0.11 2.67
CA ASP A 243 30.78 -0.05 4.11
C ASP A 243 31.83 -0.87 4.90
N ASP A 244 32.91 -1.38 4.24
CA ASP A 244 33.88 -2.27 4.92
C ASP A 244 35.28 -1.67 5.18
N ASP A 245 35.55 -0.38 4.89
CA ASP A 245 36.87 0.22 5.04
C ASP A 245 36.94 1.35 6.09
N ASP A 246 36.43 1.14 7.30
CA ASP A 246 36.73 2.04 8.42
C ASP A 246 36.91 1.31 9.75
N ASP A 247 37.93 0.42 9.80
CA ASP A 247 38.47 -0.09 11.08
C ASP A 247 39.95 -0.46 10.92
N THR A 248 40.84 0.57 10.76
CA THR A 248 42.26 0.42 11.05
C THR A 248 42.70 1.42 12.10
N PRO A 249 43.22 0.97 13.26
CA PRO A 249 43.68 1.86 14.32
C PRO A 249 45.04 2.48 13.96
N HIS A 250 45.06 3.78 13.74
CA HIS A 250 46.32 4.55 13.64
C HIS A 250 47.02 4.59 14.99
N SER A 251 48.15 3.90 15.09
CA SER A 251 49.13 4.04 16.15
C SER A 251 49.79 5.43 16.10
N PRO A 252 50.04 6.07 17.23
CA PRO A 252 50.70 7.36 17.27
C PRO A 252 52.23 7.20 17.14
N THR A 253 52.80 7.76 16.08
CA THR A 253 54.26 7.89 15.95
C THR A 253 54.73 9.11 16.72
N THR A 254 55.45 8.85 17.80
CA THR A 254 56.24 9.78 18.58
C THR A 254 57.39 10.35 17.72
N THR A 255 57.48 11.66 17.57
CA THR A 255 58.75 12.31 17.15
C THR A 255 59.06 13.45 18.08
N THR A 256 60.23 13.27 18.68
CA THR A 256 60.91 14.03 19.68
C THR A 256 61.41 15.38 19.14
N ALA A 257 61.30 16.37 19.99
CA ALA A 257 62.15 17.56 20.24
C ALA A 257 62.99 18.14 19.10
N GLU A 258 62.94 19.44 18.93
CA GLU A 258 64.16 20.25 19.11
C GLU A 258 63.79 21.71 19.38
N THR A 259 64.46 22.17 20.41
CA THR A 259 64.57 23.47 21.03
C THR A 259 65.17 24.53 20.08
N GLN A 260 64.62 25.75 20.02
CA GLN A 260 65.43 26.96 19.99
C GLN A 260 64.61 28.23 20.30
N ARG A 261 64.95 28.87 21.40
CA ARG A 261 64.79 30.29 21.73
C ARG A 261 66.03 31.05 21.18
N PRO A 262 66.19 32.41 21.26
CA PRO A 262 65.33 33.49 21.72
C PRO A 262 65.49 34.80 20.89
N GLY A 263 64.76 35.88 21.26
CA GLY A 263 65.12 37.28 20.89
C GLY A 263 63.89 38.19 20.94
N ALA A 264 63.54 38.85 21.92
CA ALA A 264 63.89 40.13 22.55
C ALA A 264 63.58 41.38 21.65
N ARG A 265 62.45 42.02 21.98
CA ARG A 265 62.24 43.47 22.34
C ARG A 265 62.49 44.52 21.24
N PRO A 266 61.97 45.74 21.36
CA PRO A 266 61.14 46.36 22.40
C PRO A 266 59.67 46.59 22.01
#